data_3fbf11bc935af2e08b625dcc760b3635
#
_entry.id   3fbf11bc935af2e08b625dcc760b3635
#
_cell.length_a   1.000
_cell.length_b   1.000
_cell.length_c   1.000
_cell.angle_alpha   90.00
_cell.angle_beta   90.00
_cell.angle_gamma   90.00
#
_symmetry.space_group_name_H-M   'P 1'
#
loop_
_entity.id
_entity.type
_entity.pdbx_description
1 polymer ?
#
loop_
_entity_poly.entity_id
_entity_poly.type
_entity_poly.pdbx_seq_one_letter_code
_entity_poly.pdbx_strand_id
1 'polypeptide(L)'
;MNQSLSDMEHPLSQFRYCPKCGSEHFKVHNEKSKQCSDCGFIYYFNPSSATVALILNEKNELLVCRRAKDPAKGTLDLPGGFIDMNETGEEGVAREVLEETGLKVEKTTYLFTLPNIYVYSGFPVHTLDMFFLCRVKDTSHIAAMDDAADAFFVPLMEIHPEDFGLDSIRKGLDMFIHSNSPSYS
;
A
#
# COMPACT_ATOMS: atom_id res chain seq x y z
N MET A 1 18.51 -10.32 12.84
CA MET A 1 19.22 -11.35 12.07
C MET A 1 19.06 -11.00 10.61
N ASN A 2 20.12 -10.56 9.93
CA ASN A 2 20.08 -10.29 8.49
C ASN A 2 19.96 -11.64 7.76
N GLN A 3 18.77 -11.96 7.23
CA GLN A 3 18.66 -13.01 6.23
C GLN A 3 19.42 -12.54 4.99
N SER A 4 20.37 -13.35 4.56
CA SER A 4 21.13 -13.09 3.35
C SER A 4 20.16 -13.15 2.14
N LEU A 5 20.36 -12.31 1.14
CA LEU A 5 19.60 -12.30 -0.12
C LEU A 5 19.59 -13.67 -0.85
N SER A 6 20.44 -14.62 -0.44
CA SER A 6 20.55 -15.97 -0.99
C SER A 6 19.48 -16.95 -0.52
N ASP A 7 18.69 -16.62 0.52
CA ASP A 7 17.69 -17.53 1.12
C ASP A 7 16.25 -17.16 0.75
N MET A 8 16.03 -16.14 -0.06
CA MET A 8 14.69 -15.81 -0.52
C MET A 8 14.28 -16.73 -1.67
N GLU A 9 13.24 -17.49 -1.45
CA GLU A 9 12.61 -18.30 -2.49
C GLU A 9 12.19 -17.41 -3.67
N HIS A 10 12.35 -17.91 -4.90
CA HIS A 10 11.98 -17.14 -6.11
C HIS A 10 10.52 -16.65 -6.03
N PRO A 11 10.21 -15.37 -6.32
CA PRO A 11 8.88 -14.78 -6.13
C PRO A 11 7.75 -15.51 -6.88
N LEU A 12 8.08 -16.23 -7.93
CA LEU A 12 7.15 -17.07 -8.69
C LEU A 12 7.27 -18.57 -8.37
N SER A 13 7.84 -18.97 -7.23
CA SER A 13 8.03 -20.38 -6.85
C SER A 13 6.72 -21.17 -6.84
N GLN A 14 5.63 -20.54 -6.36
CA GLN A 14 4.29 -21.14 -6.30
C GLN A 14 3.63 -21.31 -7.68
N PHE A 15 4.13 -20.63 -8.73
CA PHE A 15 3.59 -20.70 -10.09
C PHE A 15 4.21 -21.87 -10.85
N ARG A 16 3.59 -23.05 -10.78
CA ARG A 16 4.13 -24.29 -11.38
C ARG A 16 3.84 -24.38 -12.88
N TYR A 17 2.74 -23.82 -13.33
CA TYR A 17 2.24 -23.94 -14.70
C TYR A 17 2.37 -22.65 -15.47
N CYS A 18 2.63 -22.74 -16.76
CA CYS A 18 2.64 -21.58 -17.65
C CYS A 18 1.23 -20.97 -17.76
N PRO A 19 1.02 -19.68 -17.44
CA PRO A 19 -0.32 -19.08 -17.47
C PRO A 19 -0.86 -18.92 -18.90
N LYS A 20 -0.02 -19.07 -19.94
CA LYS A 20 -0.43 -18.96 -21.33
C LYS A 20 -0.88 -20.30 -21.93
N CYS A 21 -0.17 -21.39 -21.65
CA CYS A 21 -0.44 -22.68 -22.31
C CYS A 21 -0.65 -23.87 -21.35
N GLY A 22 -0.57 -23.65 -20.02
CA GLY A 22 -0.76 -24.67 -19.01
C GLY A 22 0.40 -25.66 -18.83
N SER A 23 1.51 -25.49 -19.56
CA SER A 23 2.65 -26.41 -19.48
C SER A 23 3.34 -26.36 -18.11
N GLU A 24 3.80 -27.53 -17.65
CA GLU A 24 4.64 -27.69 -16.45
C GLU A 24 6.10 -27.25 -16.68
N HIS A 25 6.51 -27.05 -17.93
CA HIS A 25 7.86 -26.62 -18.29
C HIS A 25 8.03 -25.10 -18.13
N PHE A 26 7.51 -24.54 -17.03
CA PHE A 26 7.59 -23.12 -16.67
C PHE A 26 8.70 -22.92 -15.65
N LYS A 27 9.92 -22.61 -16.16
CA LYS A 27 11.18 -22.60 -15.39
C LYS A 27 11.63 -21.20 -15.05
N VAL A 28 12.41 -21.08 -13.97
CA VAL A 28 13.08 -19.81 -13.61
C VAL A 28 13.95 -19.35 -14.78
N HIS A 29 13.79 -18.10 -15.18
CA HIS A 29 14.54 -17.44 -16.24
C HIS A 29 15.55 -16.44 -15.66
N ASN A 30 15.14 -15.64 -14.68
CA ASN A 30 15.99 -14.77 -13.88
C ASN A 30 15.34 -14.53 -12.50
N GLU A 31 15.90 -13.63 -11.68
CA GLU A 31 15.47 -13.36 -10.30
C GLU A 31 13.99 -12.95 -10.13
N LYS A 32 13.32 -12.50 -11.20
CA LYS A 32 11.93 -12.04 -11.16
C LYS A 32 11.08 -12.58 -12.31
N SER A 33 11.55 -13.54 -13.08
CA SER A 33 10.77 -14.09 -14.20
C SER A 33 10.90 -15.58 -14.36
N LYS A 34 9.87 -16.17 -14.95
CA LYS A 34 9.87 -17.57 -15.44
C LYS A 34 9.57 -17.59 -16.92
N GLN A 35 10.15 -18.56 -17.65
CA GLN A 35 9.95 -18.80 -19.06
C GLN A 35 9.41 -20.21 -19.30
N CYS A 36 8.42 -20.31 -20.17
CA CYS A 36 7.89 -21.59 -20.65
C CYS A 36 8.76 -22.12 -21.79
N SER A 37 9.29 -23.34 -21.62
CA SER A 37 10.08 -23.99 -22.68
C SER A 37 9.24 -24.45 -23.89
N ASP A 38 7.93 -24.64 -23.72
CA ASP A 38 7.07 -25.15 -24.80
C ASP A 38 6.50 -24.06 -25.69
N CYS A 39 6.08 -22.93 -25.09
CA CYS A 39 5.48 -21.84 -25.87
C CYS A 39 6.28 -20.52 -25.90
N GLY A 40 7.44 -20.49 -25.25
CA GLY A 40 8.33 -19.33 -25.19
C GLY A 40 7.82 -18.17 -24.33
N PHE A 41 6.64 -18.27 -23.70
CA PHE A 41 6.07 -17.20 -22.87
C PHE A 41 6.97 -16.89 -21.69
N ILE A 42 7.25 -15.60 -21.46
CA ILE A 42 7.98 -15.12 -20.29
C ILE A 42 7.04 -14.29 -19.42
N TYR A 43 6.95 -14.62 -18.14
CA TYR A 43 6.22 -13.85 -17.15
C TYR A 43 7.18 -13.18 -16.18
N TYR A 44 7.06 -11.86 -16.08
CA TYR A 44 7.81 -11.05 -15.11
C TYR A 44 6.94 -10.72 -13.91
N PHE A 45 7.45 -10.96 -12.71
CA PHE A 45 6.84 -10.49 -11.48
C PHE A 45 7.33 -9.08 -11.17
N ASN A 46 6.44 -8.11 -11.27
CA ASN A 46 6.72 -6.71 -10.96
C ASN A 46 5.94 -6.31 -9.71
N PRO A 47 6.40 -5.32 -8.94
CA PRO A 47 5.62 -4.76 -7.85
C PRO A 47 4.27 -4.24 -8.35
N SER A 48 3.21 -4.51 -7.59
CA SER A 48 1.91 -3.88 -7.79
C SER A 48 1.96 -2.44 -7.29
N SER A 49 1.22 -1.54 -7.94
CA SER A 49 1.10 -0.16 -7.48
C SER A 49 -0.01 -0.05 -6.43
N ALA A 50 0.26 0.65 -5.34
CA ALA A 50 -0.71 0.97 -4.31
C ALA A 50 -0.62 2.46 -3.92
N THR A 51 -1.68 3.00 -3.37
CA THR A 51 -1.75 4.39 -2.90
C THR A 51 -1.98 4.46 -1.41
N VAL A 52 -1.50 5.54 -0.80
CA VAL A 52 -1.67 5.86 0.62
C VAL A 52 -2.03 7.34 0.75
N ALA A 53 -3.13 7.64 1.42
CA ALA A 53 -3.61 9.00 1.63
C ALA A 53 -3.24 9.51 3.02
N LEU A 54 -2.53 10.65 3.07
CA LEU A 54 -2.37 11.45 4.27
C LEU A 54 -3.40 12.58 4.22
N ILE A 55 -4.37 12.58 5.15
CA ILE A 55 -5.46 13.55 5.21
C ILE A 55 -5.42 14.24 6.56
N LEU A 56 -5.14 15.53 6.57
CA LEU A 56 -5.16 16.35 7.78
C LEU A 56 -6.43 17.23 7.80
N ASN A 57 -7.05 17.31 8.97
CA ASN A 57 -8.11 18.28 9.22
C ASN A 57 -7.55 19.66 9.64
N GLU A 58 -8.44 20.63 9.86
CA GLU A 58 -8.07 22.00 10.29
C GLU A 58 -7.37 22.07 11.66
N LYS A 59 -7.51 21.03 12.48
CA LYS A 59 -6.86 20.93 13.79
C LYS A 59 -5.48 20.23 13.75
N ASN A 60 -5.00 19.92 12.53
CA ASN A 60 -3.78 19.14 12.32
C ASN A 60 -3.85 17.73 12.91
N GLU A 61 -5.03 17.11 12.82
CA GLU A 61 -5.25 15.72 13.16
C GLU A 61 -5.24 14.88 11.88
N LEU A 62 -4.57 13.73 11.91
CA LEU A 62 -4.44 12.80 10.78
C LEU A 62 -5.61 11.80 10.80
N LEU A 63 -6.25 11.62 9.65
CA LEU A 63 -7.23 10.56 9.46
C LEU A 63 -6.53 9.21 9.45
N VAL A 64 -6.97 8.32 10.33
CA VAL A 64 -6.52 6.93 10.41
C VAL A 64 -7.70 5.98 10.30
N CYS A 65 -7.44 4.81 9.74
CA CYS A 65 -8.40 3.71 9.66
C CYS A 65 -7.94 2.55 10.53
N ARG A 66 -8.87 1.73 10.99
CA ARG A 66 -8.57 0.43 11.62
C ARG A 66 -8.82 -0.68 10.63
N ARG A 67 -7.84 -1.53 10.41
CA ARG A 67 -7.94 -2.64 9.46
C ARG A 67 -8.99 -3.67 9.90
N ALA A 68 -9.94 -3.96 9.02
CA ALA A 68 -10.96 -4.99 9.24
C ALA A 68 -10.47 -6.40 8.87
N LYS A 69 -9.50 -6.50 7.95
CA LYS A 69 -9.02 -7.74 7.35
C LYS A 69 -7.52 -7.97 7.54
N ASP A 70 -7.09 -9.23 7.39
CA ASP A 70 -5.66 -9.57 7.30
C ASP A 70 -5.05 -9.10 5.95
N PRO A 71 -3.74 -8.83 5.90
CA PRO A 71 -2.79 -8.89 7.02
C PRO A 71 -2.96 -7.73 8.00
N ALA A 72 -2.45 -7.91 9.22
CA ALA A 72 -2.41 -6.91 10.28
C ALA A 72 -3.80 -6.41 10.76
N LYS A 73 -4.82 -7.29 10.73
CA LYS A 73 -6.16 -6.99 11.23
C LYS A 73 -6.13 -6.38 12.64
N GLY A 74 -6.88 -5.29 12.82
CA GLY A 74 -7.04 -4.58 14.10
C GLY A 74 -5.97 -3.51 14.35
N THR A 75 -4.88 -3.45 13.58
CA THR A 75 -3.91 -2.36 13.66
C THR A 75 -4.43 -1.11 12.94
N LEU A 76 -3.76 0.02 13.18
CA LEU A 76 -4.03 1.24 12.43
C LEU A 76 -3.45 1.15 11.02
N ASP A 77 -4.05 1.91 10.12
CA ASP A 77 -3.65 2.10 8.74
C ASP A 77 -4.04 3.49 8.26
N LEU A 78 -3.60 3.85 7.07
CA LEU A 78 -4.03 5.05 6.35
C LEU A 78 -4.96 4.64 5.21
N PRO A 79 -5.93 5.50 4.82
CA PRO A 79 -6.77 5.20 3.66
C PRO A 79 -5.94 4.99 2.40
N GLY A 80 -6.29 3.98 1.60
CA GLY A 80 -5.57 3.64 0.39
C GLY A 80 -5.66 2.16 0.02
N GLY A 81 -5.21 1.84 -1.19
CA GLY A 81 -5.25 0.49 -1.70
C GLY A 81 -4.59 0.35 -3.07
N PHE A 82 -4.86 -0.76 -3.76
CA PHE A 82 -4.30 -1.03 -5.07
C PHE A 82 -4.88 -0.09 -6.13
N ILE A 83 -4.02 0.32 -7.06
CA ILE A 83 -4.45 1.07 -8.24
C ILE A 83 -5.07 0.10 -9.25
N ASP A 84 -6.22 0.49 -9.77
CA ASP A 84 -6.92 -0.26 -10.81
C ASP A 84 -6.27 -0.09 -12.20
N MET A 85 -6.59 -1.03 -13.11
CA MET A 85 -6.10 -0.96 -14.49
C MET A 85 -6.60 0.31 -15.18
N ASN A 86 -5.68 1.04 -15.80
CA ASN A 86 -5.91 2.32 -16.50
C ASN A 86 -6.24 3.51 -15.60
N GLU A 87 -5.96 3.40 -14.31
CA GLU A 87 -6.11 4.45 -13.31
C GLU A 87 -4.74 5.09 -13.01
N THR A 88 -4.69 6.39 -12.82
CA THR A 88 -3.50 7.10 -12.31
C THR A 88 -3.42 6.97 -10.78
N GLY A 89 -2.25 7.27 -10.20
CA GLY A 89 -2.10 7.26 -8.73
C GLY A 89 -3.02 8.26 -8.05
N GLU A 90 -3.24 9.42 -8.65
CA GLU A 90 -4.15 10.47 -8.15
C GLU A 90 -5.62 10.03 -8.20
N GLU A 91 -6.03 9.32 -9.26
CA GLU A 91 -7.38 8.76 -9.38
C GLU A 91 -7.59 7.64 -8.37
N GLY A 92 -6.60 6.73 -8.25
CA GLY A 92 -6.63 5.61 -7.31
C GLY A 92 -6.76 6.07 -5.86
N VAL A 93 -5.90 7.00 -5.41
CA VAL A 93 -5.99 7.50 -4.04
C VAL A 93 -7.32 8.21 -3.76
N ALA A 94 -7.87 8.94 -4.75
CA ALA A 94 -9.15 9.63 -4.58
C ALA A 94 -10.33 8.63 -4.50
N ARG A 95 -10.30 7.55 -5.29
CA ARG A 95 -11.29 6.48 -5.25
C ARG A 95 -11.24 5.74 -3.91
N GLU A 96 -10.06 5.29 -3.48
CA GLU A 96 -9.88 4.54 -2.22
C GLU A 96 -10.34 5.37 -1.01
N VAL A 97 -9.97 6.66 -0.95
CA VAL A 97 -10.44 7.56 0.11
C VAL A 97 -11.96 7.64 0.14
N LEU A 98 -12.60 7.74 -1.04
CA LEU A 98 -14.06 7.80 -1.12
C LEU A 98 -14.71 6.48 -0.67
N GLU A 99 -14.17 5.34 -1.11
CA GLU A 99 -14.70 4.00 -0.82
C GLU A 99 -14.56 3.64 0.67
N GLU A 100 -13.43 3.97 1.29
CA GLU A 100 -13.16 3.61 2.68
C GLU A 100 -13.71 4.59 3.71
N THR A 101 -13.82 5.88 3.35
CA THR A 101 -14.11 6.95 4.33
C THR A 101 -15.32 7.81 3.97
N GLY A 102 -15.86 7.69 2.77
CA GLY A 102 -16.92 8.55 2.24
C GLY A 102 -16.46 9.98 1.91
N LEU A 103 -15.19 10.33 2.11
CA LEU A 103 -14.67 11.66 1.87
C LEU A 103 -14.32 11.86 0.39
N LYS A 104 -14.62 13.05 -0.12
CA LYS A 104 -14.28 13.43 -1.49
C LYS A 104 -12.98 14.24 -1.52
N VAL A 105 -11.98 13.70 -2.18
CA VAL A 105 -10.69 14.38 -2.42
C VAL A 105 -10.88 15.48 -3.46
N GLU A 106 -10.42 16.70 -3.13
CA GLU A 106 -10.42 17.87 -4.04
C GLU A 106 -9.04 18.08 -4.70
N LYS A 107 -7.99 17.72 -3.98
CA LYS A 107 -6.61 17.90 -4.45
C LYS A 107 -5.72 16.83 -3.85
N THR A 108 -4.85 16.29 -4.69
CA THR A 108 -3.76 15.39 -4.31
C THR A 108 -2.42 16.08 -4.52
N THR A 109 -1.45 15.78 -3.66
CA THR A 109 -0.06 16.19 -3.84
C THR A 109 0.80 14.97 -3.57
N TYR A 110 1.48 14.48 -4.60
CA TYR A 110 2.43 13.38 -4.46
C TYR A 110 3.58 13.77 -3.53
N LEU A 111 3.98 12.88 -2.63
CA LEU A 111 5.05 13.08 -1.67
C LEU A 111 6.27 12.22 -1.99
N PHE A 112 6.12 10.90 -1.88
CA PHE A 112 7.18 9.91 -2.08
C PHE A 112 6.61 8.52 -2.30
N THR A 113 7.48 7.55 -2.61
CA THR A 113 7.13 6.12 -2.69
C THR A 113 7.98 5.30 -1.73
N LEU A 114 7.41 4.21 -1.22
CA LEU A 114 8.12 3.21 -0.42
C LEU A 114 7.78 1.80 -0.91
N PRO A 115 8.77 0.87 -0.94
CA PRO A 115 8.49 -0.52 -1.20
C PRO A 115 7.84 -1.18 0.02
N ASN A 116 6.95 -2.15 -0.23
CA ASN A 116 6.34 -2.95 0.82
C ASN A 116 6.17 -4.40 0.36
N ILE A 117 5.91 -5.30 1.30
CA ILE A 117 5.50 -6.67 1.04
C ILE A 117 4.19 -6.92 1.76
N TYR A 118 3.16 -7.16 0.97
CA TYR A 118 1.82 -7.42 1.44
C TYR A 118 1.50 -8.91 1.26
N VAL A 119 1.37 -9.66 2.36
CA VAL A 119 1.05 -11.09 2.27
C VAL A 119 -0.44 -11.27 2.09
N TYR A 120 -0.85 -11.75 0.92
CA TYR A 120 -2.25 -12.01 0.59
C TYR A 120 -2.43 -13.45 0.12
N SER A 121 -3.39 -14.17 0.72
CA SER A 121 -3.64 -15.61 0.41
C SER A 121 -2.39 -16.49 0.50
N GLY A 122 -1.47 -16.20 1.43
CA GLY A 122 -0.20 -16.91 1.56
C GLY A 122 0.83 -16.62 0.47
N PHE A 123 0.58 -15.59 -0.35
CA PHE A 123 1.49 -15.14 -1.40
C PHE A 123 2.06 -13.75 -1.05
N PRO A 124 3.40 -13.56 -1.09
CA PRO A 124 4.01 -12.24 -0.86
C PRO A 124 3.86 -11.37 -2.10
N VAL A 125 2.93 -10.44 -2.05
CA VAL A 125 2.75 -9.41 -3.08
C VAL A 125 3.70 -8.27 -2.77
N HIS A 126 4.65 -8.00 -3.66
CA HIS A 126 5.49 -6.82 -3.57
C HIS A 126 4.71 -5.62 -4.08
N THR A 127 4.71 -4.51 -3.33
CA THR A 127 4.04 -3.26 -3.73
C THR A 127 5.03 -2.11 -3.79
N LEU A 128 4.67 -1.10 -4.57
CA LEU A 128 5.23 0.23 -4.54
C LEU A 128 4.13 1.17 -4.06
N ASP A 129 4.20 1.53 -2.78
CA ASP A 129 3.19 2.35 -2.13
C ASP A 129 3.50 3.83 -2.39
N MET A 130 2.57 4.53 -3.06
CA MET A 130 2.66 5.96 -3.39
C MET A 130 1.92 6.78 -2.36
N PHE A 131 2.62 7.67 -1.67
CA PHE A 131 2.08 8.52 -0.63
C PHE A 131 1.64 9.86 -1.20
N PHE A 132 0.40 10.23 -0.91
CA PHE A 132 -0.21 11.50 -1.31
C PHE A 132 -0.73 12.28 -0.09
N LEU A 133 -0.42 13.58 -0.04
CA LEU A 133 -1.17 14.50 0.82
C LEU A 133 -2.47 14.85 0.10
N CYS A 134 -3.60 14.46 0.69
CA CYS A 134 -4.93 14.63 0.14
C CYS A 134 -5.70 15.72 0.90
N ARG A 135 -6.21 16.69 0.18
CA ARG A 135 -7.12 17.72 0.71
C ARG A 135 -8.55 17.33 0.40
N VAL A 136 -9.39 17.30 1.43
CA VAL A 136 -10.83 17.05 1.33
C VAL A 136 -11.60 18.32 1.70
N LYS A 137 -12.81 18.45 1.17
CA LYS A 137 -13.63 19.65 1.38
C LYS A 137 -14.22 19.72 2.77
N ASP A 138 -14.65 18.59 3.29
CA ASP A 138 -15.38 18.49 4.55
C ASP A 138 -14.98 17.21 5.25
N THR A 139 -14.56 17.31 6.50
CA THR A 139 -14.15 16.19 7.35
C THR A 139 -15.20 15.83 8.40
N SER A 140 -16.39 16.47 8.38
CA SER A 140 -17.43 16.29 9.40
C SER A 140 -18.22 14.99 9.25
N HIS A 141 -18.19 14.35 8.07
CA HIS A 141 -18.96 13.16 7.74
C HIS A 141 -18.05 12.01 7.34
N ILE A 142 -17.28 11.49 8.29
CA ILE A 142 -16.46 10.29 8.08
C ILE A 142 -17.32 9.08 8.40
N ALA A 143 -17.27 8.06 7.54
CA ALA A 143 -17.84 6.74 7.78
C ALA A 143 -16.79 5.69 7.46
N ALA A 144 -16.56 4.77 8.37
CA ALA A 144 -15.77 3.57 8.07
C ALA A 144 -16.58 2.68 7.11
N MET A 145 -16.03 2.38 5.96
CA MET A 145 -16.67 1.61 4.90
C MET A 145 -15.68 0.58 4.36
N ASP A 146 -16.17 -0.40 3.60
CA ASP A 146 -15.41 -1.45 2.94
C ASP A 146 -14.41 -2.19 3.85
N ASP A 147 -13.11 -2.00 3.67
CA ASP A 147 -12.05 -2.70 4.39
C ASP A 147 -11.66 -2.02 5.72
N ALA A 148 -12.23 -0.87 6.04
CA ALA A 148 -12.06 -0.17 7.30
C ALA A 148 -13.10 -0.60 8.34
N ALA A 149 -12.64 -1.07 9.50
CA ALA A 149 -13.53 -1.36 10.65
C ALA A 149 -13.92 -0.09 11.39
N ASP A 150 -13.10 0.94 11.31
CA ASP A 150 -13.30 2.25 11.95
C ASP A 150 -12.45 3.31 11.23
N ALA A 151 -12.88 4.57 11.25
CA ALA A 151 -12.15 5.71 10.71
C ALA A 151 -12.31 6.93 11.62
N PHE A 152 -11.19 7.52 12.05
CA PHE A 152 -11.20 8.62 13.01
C PHE A 152 -9.95 9.50 12.87
N PHE A 153 -10.00 10.70 13.42
CA PHE A 153 -8.88 11.62 13.47
C PHE A 153 -8.06 11.48 14.75
N VAL A 154 -6.73 11.52 14.62
CA VAL A 154 -5.76 11.49 15.72
C VAL A 154 -4.84 12.69 15.59
N PRO A 155 -4.58 13.49 16.65
CA PRO A 155 -3.60 14.57 16.62
C PRO A 155 -2.26 14.08 16.06
N LEU A 156 -1.70 14.79 15.09
CA LEU A 156 -0.47 14.34 14.41
C LEU A 156 0.68 14.11 15.41
N MET A 157 0.71 14.85 16.52
CA MET A 157 1.71 14.69 17.59
C MET A 157 1.50 13.43 18.45
N GLU A 158 0.33 12.79 18.37
CA GLU A 158 -0.02 11.57 19.09
C GLU A 158 0.01 10.33 18.19
N ILE A 159 0.44 10.48 16.93
CA ILE A 159 0.64 9.37 16.02
C ILE A 159 1.92 8.62 16.41
N HIS A 160 1.77 7.35 16.70
CA HIS A 160 2.84 6.42 16.97
C HIS A 160 2.96 5.42 15.80
N PRO A 161 3.99 5.53 14.93
CA PRO A 161 4.14 4.65 13.76
C PRO A 161 4.09 3.15 14.08
N GLU A 162 4.49 2.76 15.29
CA GLU A 162 4.44 1.36 15.77
C GLU A 162 3.03 0.79 15.90
N ASP A 163 1.99 1.61 15.99
CA ASP A 163 0.59 1.17 16.04
C ASP A 163 0.05 0.73 14.67
N PHE A 164 0.79 1.03 13.60
CA PHE A 164 0.44 0.70 12.22
C PHE A 164 1.01 -0.66 11.81
N GLY A 165 0.19 -1.45 11.13
CA GLY A 165 0.53 -2.84 10.82
C GLY A 165 1.52 -3.04 9.67
N LEU A 166 1.62 -2.09 8.74
CA LEU A 166 2.39 -2.21 7.51
C LEU A 166 3.71 -1.42 7.57
N ASP A 167 4.79 -2.03 7.07
CA ASP A 167 6.14 -1.45 7.16
C ASP A 167 6.29 -0.14 6.38
N SER A 168 5.68 -0.04 5.19
CA SER A 168 5.69 1.18 4.39
C SER A 168 4.96 2.31 5.09
N ILE A 169 3.82 2.00 5.73
CA ILE A 169 3.03 3.00 6.47
C ILE A 169 3.82 3.54 7.65
N ARG A 170 4.45 2.68 8.46
CA ARG A 170 5.32 3.11 9.57
C ARG A 170 6.43 4.05 9.11
N LYS A 171 7.16 3.64 8.07
CA LYS A 171 8.26 4.45 7.50
C LYS A 171 7.76 5.76 6.89
N GLY A 172 6.63 5.71 6.18
CA GLY A 172 6.02 6.87 5.56
C GLY A 172 5.55 7.91 6.58
N LEU A 173 4.96 7.45 7.69
CA LEU A 173 4.57 8.32 8.80
C LEU A 173 5.79 8.95 9.46
N ASP A 174 6.85 8.19 9.75
CA ASP A 174 8.10 8.74 10.27
C ASP A 174 8.65 9.86 9.37
N MET A 175 8.72 9.62 8.06
CA MET A 175 9.17 10.62 7.08
C MET A 175 8.27 11.86 7.07
N PHE A 176 6.95 11.66 7.08
CA PHE A 176 5.98 12.76 7.03
C PHE A 176 6.00 13.61 8.28
N ILE A 177 6.01 12.99 9.46
CA ILE A 177 6.04 13.70 10.77
C ILE A 177 7.34 14.50 10.90
N HIS A 178 8.50 13.92 10.56
CA HIS A 178 9.79 14.62 10.65
C HIS A 178 9.90 15.78 9.65
N SER A 179 9.32 15.66 8.45
CA SER A 179 9.32 16.75 7.46
C SER A 179 8.40 17.90 7.82
N ASN A 180 7.37 17.66 8.65
CA ASN A 180 6.41 18.67 9.12
C ASN A 180 6.71 19.19 10.55
N SER A 181 7.75 18.66 11.22
CA SER A 181 8.19 19.20 12.49
C SER A 181 8.80 20.58 12.27
N PRO A 182 8.38 21.63 13.02
CA PRO A 182 9.01 22.93 12.93
C PRO A 182 10.49 22.76 13.27
N SER A 183 11.37 23.11 12.32
CA SER A 183 12.80 23.20 12.58
C SER A 183 13.01 24.28 13.64
N TYR A 184 13.30 23.86 14.87
CA TYR A 184 13.84 24.76 15.90
C TYR A 184 15.26 25.12 15.46
N SER A 185 15.39 26.21 14.71
CA SER A 185 16.66 26.93 14.47
C SER A 185 16.80 28.07 15.44
#